data_cf2287e151a27c850c764b7714346c94
#
_entry.id   cf2287e151a27c850c764b7714346c94
#
_cell.length_a   1.000
_cell.length_b   1.000
_cell.length_c   1.000
_cell.angle_alpha   90.00
_cell.angle_beta   90.00
_cell.angle_gamma   90.00
#
_symmetry.space_group_name_H-M   'P 1'
#
loop_
_entity.id
_entity.type
_entity.pdbx_description
1 polymer ?
#
loop_
_entity_poly.entity_id
_entity_poly.type
_entity_poly.pdbx_seq_one_letter_code
_entity_poly.pdbx_strand_id
1 'polypeptide(L)'
;MEYPFRRPKQYVTGENGMTMIVTGKTRKARLLGLACCAAVLAVLALLAGCNGTESATGTATASDSRPETGTAPESEPTTVPATGTDSGTETVTATEPETEAETEPETVYDISKPEFRPELSASYCNVRDYGATGDGQTDDTDAVSRCLREAFKKSGVAYFPAGTYRITQTLTLPADDSRVLRVIGATGAVLLGDEGLDGTVLQVNMKYNFFLYNLDITHKGRGSCVDALFIQAKWCRFTGSAASGGADVAVFHGSNCRFTECSFDVNDPNVYALSYVKTQDEISINNHVVDNVFRGIGKGVLVGNGGTVGDGRCEGLKINGNYFYNTGAEQVRVAEILHVSIAHNTLYGCTGSAIVLTQRGSGADGVYINDNRIRMGDGALACITTVEDTGSYISSVNINNNTLSGGQYGLYDPLGIIRAHVRENRISGQSEAGIFLEQSVNSGPYFFFDNIVTEAEGVDCFRIPGRGSLAFARNVVNGTSTVSPALRRRFEKGCVTEKGDNLTRLAVAEQV
;
A
#
# COMPACT_ATOMS: atom_id res chain seq x y z
N MET A 1 30.47 15.48 39.34
CA MET A 1 29.60 15.49 38.14
C MET A 1 28.18 15.60 38.68
N GLU A 2 27.64 16.84 38.62
CA GLU A 2 26.30 17.15 39.15
C GLU A 2 25.27 16.97 38.06
N TYR A 3 24.20 16.22 38.32
CA TYR A 3 23.04 16.09 37.47
C TYR A 3 22.11 17.29 37.71
N PRO A 4 21.58 17.98 36.65
CA PRO A 4 20.63 19.07 36.84
C PRO A 4 19.23 18.52 37.14
N PHE A 5 18.65 18.97 38.27
CA PHE A 5 17.26 18.75 38.67
C PHE A 5 16.27 19.27 37.62
N ARG A 6 15.41 18.38 37.14
CA ARG A 6 14.21 18.79 36.37
C ARG A 6 13.15 19.31 37.31
N ARG A 7 12.67 20.55 37.07
CA ARG A 7 11.52 21.13 37.78
C ARG A 7 10.25 20.35 37.43
N PRO A 8 9.33 20.14 38.41
CA PRO A 8 8.07 19.45 38.15
C PRO A 8 7.14 20.25 37.26
N LYS A 9 6.43 19.56 36.34
CA LYS A 9 5.39 20.15 35.50
C LYS A 9 4.18 20.47 36.35
N GLN A 10 3.65 21.68 36.26
CA GLN A 10 2.40 22.08 36.88
C GLN A 10 1.22 21.67 36.02
N TYR A 11 0.27 20.98 36.57
CA TYR A 11 -0.98 20.59 35.95
C TYR A 11 -2.11 21.48 36.48
N VAL A 12 -2.93 21.99 35.57
CA VAL A 12 -4.16 22.73 35.94
C VAL A 12 -5.34 21.99 35.29
N THR A 13 -6.23 21.48 36.14
CA THR A 13 -7.48 20.84 35.72
C THR A 13 -8.59 21.90 35.70
N GLY A 14 -9.25 22.09 34.57
CA GLY A 14 -10.44 22.95 34.47
C GLY A 14 -11.71 22.16 34.84
N GLU A 15 -12.77 22.84 35.15
CA GLU A 15 -14.06 22.30 35.64
C GLU A 15 -14.75 21.28 34.69
N ASN A 16 -14.22 21.05 33.48
CA ASN A 16 -14.77 20.12 32.51
C ASN A 16 -13.88 18.87 32.26
N GLY A 17 -12.98 18.53 33.21
CA GLY A 17 -12.21 17.28 33.15
C GLY A 17 -11.11 17.20 32.08
N MET A 18 -10.77 18.29 31.41
CA MET A 18 -9.70 18.35 30.40
C MET A 18 -8.40 18.86 31.01
N THR A 19 -7.37 18.04 31.07
CA THR A 19 -6.05 18.39 31.59
C THR A 19 -5.15 18.93 30.46
N MET A 20 -4.73 20.18 30.56
CA MET A 20 -3.78 20.78 29.63
C MET A 20 -2.40 20.94 30.27
N ILE A 21 -1.35 20.62 29.51
CA ILE A 21 0.04 20.85 29.89
C ILE A 21 0.44 22.26 29.45
N VAL A 22 0.75 23.13 30.41
CA VAL A 22 1.23 24.48 30.11
C VAL A 22 2.75 24.52 30.17
N THR A 23 3.41 24.57 29.04
CA THR A 23 4.83 24.89 28.93
C THR A 23 4.97 26.40 28.64
N GLY A 24 5.52 27.13 29.60
CA GLY A 24 5.65 28.59 29.47
C GLY A 24 6.69 29.02 28.45
N LYS A 25 6.22 29.59 27.35
CA LYS A 25 6.92 30.68 26.62
C LYS A 25 5.95 31.45 25.71
N THR A 26 5.98 32.77 25.88
CA THR A 26 5.58 33.86 25.02
C THR A 26 4.10 34.28 24.92
N ARG A 27 3.84 35.47 25.49
CA ARG A 27 2.58 36.25 25.55
C ARG A 27 2.07 36.85 24.22
N LYS A 28 2.63 36.52 23.05
CA LYS A 28 2.21 37.13 21.74
C LYS A 28 1.30 36.28 20.88
N ALA A 29 1.06 35.02 21.23
CA ALA A 29 0.22 34.09 20.42
C ALA A 29 -1.29 34.10 20.78
N ARG A 30 -1.72 34.89 21.79
CA ARG A 30 -3.11 34.83 22.28
C ARG A 30 -4.11 35.73 21.51
N LEU A 31 -3.66 36.64 20.63
CA LEU A 31 -4.59 37.52 19.89
C LEU A 31 -4.96 36.99 18.49
N LEU A 32 -4.16 36.14 17.87
CA LEU A 32 -4.50 35.55 16.55
C LEU A 32 -5.43 34.32 16.64
N GLY A 33 -5.37 33.53 17.72
CA GLY A 33 -6.20 32.35 17.88
C GLY A 33 -7.70 32.64 18.09
N LEU A 34 -8.04 33.81 18.70
CA LEU A 34 -9.42 34.17 18.94
C LEU A 34 -10.13 34.76 17.70
N ALA A 35 -9.37 35.33 16.75
CA ALA A 35 -9.93 35.82 15.49
C ALA A 35 -10.32 34.70 14.50
N CYS A 36 -9.59 33.59 14.49
CA CYS A 36 -9.92 32.42 13.64
C CYS A 36 -11.15 31.65 14.14
N CYS A 37 -11.33 31.51 15.45
CA CYS A 37 -12.51 30.83 16.00
C CYS A 37 -13.82 31.61 15.77
N ALA A 38 -13.76 32.95 15.78
CA ALA A 38 -14.93 33.80 15.50
C ALA A 38 -15.34 33.74 14.02
N ALA A 39 -14.40 33.61 13.10
CA ALA A 39 -14.69 33.48 11.66
C ALA A 39 -15.33 32.15 11.29
N VAL A 40 -14.92 31.07 11.92
CA VAL A 40 -15.49 29.72 11.66
C VAL A 40 -16.91 29.61 12.20
N LEU A 41 -17.22 30.21 13.35
CA LEU A 41 -18.56 30.23 13.91
C LEU A 41 -19.53 31.13 13.10
N ALA A 42 -19.05 32.20 12.47
CA ALA A 42 -19.88 33.06 11.61
C ALA A 42 -20.25 32.35 10.28
N VAL A 43 -19.36 31.53 9.72
CA VAL A 43 -19.64 30.75 8.50
C VAL A 43 -20.63 29.60 8.77
N LEU A 44 -20.56 28.97 9.94
CA LEU A 44 -21.52 27.92 10.33
C LEU A 44 -22.92 28.47 10.62
N ALA A 45 -23.04 29.72 11.11
CA ALA A 45 -24.33 30.37 11.32
C ALA A 45 -25.01 30.82 10.01
N LEU A 46 -24.24 31.11 8.98
CA LEU A 46 -24.76 31.50 7.65
C LEU A 46 -25.25 30.29 6.83
N LEU A 47 -24.74 29.08 7.12
CA LEU A 47 -25.17 27.84 6.46
C LEU A 47 -26.40 27.18 7.13
N ALA A 48 -26.75 27.58 8.35
CA ALA A 48 -27.93 27.10 9.08
C ALA A 48 -29.19 27.92 8.85
N GLY A 49 -29.16 29.01 8.08
CA GLY A 49 -30.21 29.97 7.87
C GLY A 49 -31.15 29.78 6.67
N CYS A 50 -30.98 28.69 5.90
CA CYS A 50 -31.83 28.41 4.74
C CYS A 50 -32.56 27.06 4.84
N ASN A 51 -33.52 26.95 5.74
CA ASN A 51 -34.63 25.99 5.65
C ASN A 51 -35.84 26.57 6.31
N GLY A 52 -36.59 27.36 5.57
CA GLY A 52 -37.93 27.86 5.87
C GLY A 52 -38.94 27.05 5.09
N THR A 53 -39.82 26.50 5.85
CA THR A 53 -41.08 25.82 5.57
C THR A 53 -41.89 26.39 4.41
N GLU A 54 -42.43 25.53 3.55
CA GLU A 54 -43.80 25.68 3.06
C GLU A 54 -44.47 24.33 2.83
N SER A 55 -45.61 24.21 3.50
CA SER A 55 -46.58 23.14 3.45
C SER A 55 -47.60 23.47 2.35
N ALA A 56 -47.89 22.55 1.46
CA ALA A 56 -49.15 22.57 0.71
C ALA A 56 -49.59 21.15 0.32
N THR A 57 -50.71 20.80 0.84
CA THR A 57 -51.59 19.68 0.57
C THR A 57 -52.08 19.64 -0.90
N GLY A 58 -52.18 18.45 -1.46
CA GLY A 58 -52.81 18.21 -2.77
C GLY A 58 -53.04 16.73 -3.01
N THR A 59 -54.21 16.25 -2.71
CA THR A 59 -54.82 14.97 -3.07
C THR A 59 -55.12 14.88 -4.56
N ALA A 60 -54.96 13.70 -5.18
CA ALA A 60 -55.91 13.00 -6.08
C ALA A 60 -55.18 11.99 -6.98
N THR A 61 -55.55 10.78 -6.77
CA THR A 61 -56.39 9.82 -7.53
C THR A 61 -55.71 9.09 -8.71
N ALA A 62 -55.97 7.81 -8.65
CA ALA A 62 -55.62 6.68 -9.49
C ALA A 62 -56.13 6.75 -10.94
N SER A 63 -55.42 5.98 -11.81
CA SER A 63 -55.98 5.10 -12.84
C SER A 63 -54.81 4.37 -13.50
N ASP A 64 -54.63 3.12 -13.35
CA ASP A 64 -55.21 1.92 -13.96
C ASP A 64 -55.19 1.98 -15.50
N SER A 65 -54.31 1.15 -16.09
CA SER A 65 -54.58 0.40 -17.30
C SER A 65 -53.39 -0.49 -17.71
N ARG A 66 -53.63 -1.77 -17.52
CA ARG A 66 -52.93 -2.88 -18.22
C ARG A 66 -53.65 -3.11 -19.55
N PRO A 67 -53.02 -3.62 -20.58
CA PRO A 67 -53.48 -4.90 -21.08
C PRO A 67 -52.39 -5.95 -21.35
N GLU A 68 -52.81 -7.15 -21.14
CA GLU A 68 -52.25 -8.43 -21.49
C GLU A 68 -52.20 -8.64 -23.00
N THR A 69 -51.33 -9.51 -23.50
CA THR A 69 -51.56 -10.83 -24.07
C THR A 69 -50.43 -11.26 -24.99
N GLY A 70 -50.13 -12.57 -24.98
CA GLY A 70 -49.33 -13.20 -26.00
C GLY A 70 -48.63 -14.50 -25.56
N THR A 71 -49.45 -15.51 -25.36
CA THR A 71 -49.35 -16.96 -25.64
C THR A 71 -48.01 -17.60 -25.98
N ALA A 72 -47.77 -18.67 -25.25
CA ALA A 72 -46.85 -19.78 -25.55
C ALA A 72 -47.40 -20.71 -26.66
N PRO A 73 -46.61 -21.66 -27.14
CA PRO A 73 -47.06 -23.04 -27.03
C PRO A 73 -46.08 -24.04 -26.44
N GLU A 74 -46.67 -24.96 -25.69
CA GLU A 74 -46.21 -26.27 -25.24
C GLU A 74 -45.76 -27.19 -26.39
N SER A 75 -44.83 -28.09 -26.09
CA SER A 75 -44.90 -29.48 -26.57
C SER A 75 -44.07 -30.42 -25.68
N GLU A 76 -44.76 -31.24 -24.93
CA GLU A 76 -44.35 -32.53 -24.37
C GLU A 76 -44.65 -33.66 -25.35
N PRO A 77 -44.39 -34.96 -24.97
CA PRO A 77 -43.19 -35.66 -24.48
C PRO A 77 -42.90 -36.90 -25.36
N THR A 78 -41.80 -37.56 -25.16
CA THR A 78 -41.64 -38.93 -25.65
C THR A 78 -40.95 -39.84 -24.60
N THR A 79 -41.64 -40.90 -24.39
CA THR A 79 -41.55 -42.06 -23.51
C THR A 79 -40.22 -42.79 -23.46
N VAL A 80 -39.98 -43.34 -22.25
CA VAL A 80 -39.02 -44.35 -21.78
C VAL A 80 -39.31 -45.73 -22.43
N PRO A 81 -38.33 -46.69 -22.46
CA PRO A 81 -38.50 -47.86 -21.65
C PRO A 81 -37.26 -48.23 -20.79
N ALA A 82 -37.55 -48.68 -19.58
CA ALA A 82 -36.66 -49.31 -18.64
C ALA A 82 -36.31 -50.75 -19.07
N THR A 83 -35.08 -51.15 -18.77
CA THR A 83 -34.76 -52.46 -18.17
C THR A 83 -33.25 -52.55 -17.89
N GLY A 84 -32.88 -53.11 -16.71
CA GLY A 84 -31.54 -53.67 -16.48
C GLY A 84 -30.95 -53.31 -15.12
N THR A 85 -31.34 -54.05 -14.10
CA THR A 85 -30.63 -54.23 -12.83
C THR A 85 -29.21 -54.73 -13.08
N ASP A 86 -28.21 -53.98 -12.56
CA ASP A 86 -26.98 -54.63 -12.11
C ASP A 86 -26.39 -53.87 -10.92
N SER A 87 -26.18 -54.58 -9.83
CA SER A 87 -25.64 -54.14 -8.60
C SER A 87 -24.10 -54.19 -8.68
N GLY A 88 -23.48 -53.05 -9.02
CA GLY A 88 -22.05 -52.86 -8.90
C GLY A 88 -21.74 -51.87 -7.81
N THR A 89 -21.14 -52.31 -6.72
CA THR A 89 -20.59 -51.46 -5.67
C THR A 89 -19.39 -50.72 -6.23
N GLU A 90 -19.60 -49.54 -6.76
CA GLU A 90 -18.48 -48.62 -7.10
C GLU A 90 -17.96 -47.99 -5.83
N THR A 91 -16.77 -48.41 -5.46
CA THR A 91 -15.93 -47.70 -4.49
C THR A 91 -15.55 -46.36 -5.11
N VAL A 92 -16.23 -45.30 -4.71
CA VAL A 92 -15.83 -43.95 -5.08
C VAL A 92 -14.52 -43.63 -4.35
N THR A 93 -13.41 -43.87 -5.03
CA THR A 93 -12.12 -43.33 -4.65
C THR A 93 -12.24 -41.83 -4.79
N ALA A 94 -12.28 -41.10 -3.67
CA ALA A 94 -12.17 -39.67 -3.69
C ALA A 94 -10.80 -39.31 -4.31
N THR A 95 -10.82 -38.88 -5.54
CA THR A 95 -9.68 -38.27 -6.18
C THR A 95 -9.43 -36.98 -5.39
N GLU A 96 -8.32 -36.95 -4.68
CA GLU A 96 -7.80 -35.66 -4.16
C GLU A 96 -7.79 -34.67 -5.32
N PRO A 97 -8.21 -33.40 -5.10
CA PRO A 97 -8.04 -32.37 -6.11
C PRO A 97 -6.53 -32.27 -6.36
N GLU A 98 -6.10 -32.65 -7.56
CA GLU A 98 -4.77 -32.36 -8.04
C GLU A 98 -4.53 -30.87 -7.77
N THR A 99 -3.59 -30.61 -6.87
CA THR A 99 -3.04 -29.27 -6.68
C THR A 99 -2.38 -28.97 -8.01
N GLU A 100 -3.06 -28.24 -8.89
CA GLU A 100 -2.42 -27.66 -10.06
C GLU A 100 -1.21 -26.89 -9.50
N ALA A 101 -0.03 -27.42 -9.75
CA ALA A 101 1.20 -26.71 -9.51
C ALA A 101 1.10 -25.43 -10.35
N GLU A 102 0.73 -24.32 -9.70
CA GLU A 102 0.75 -23.02 -10.37
C GLU A 102 2.18 -22.79 -10.84
N THR A 103 2.42 -23.07 -12.12
CA THR A 103 3.65 -22.70 -12.80
C THR A 103 3.88 -21.22 -12.61
N GLU A 104 5.12 -20.85 -12.31
CA GLU A 104 5.53 -19.43 -12.31
C GLU A 104 4.95 -18.75 -13.55
N PRO A 105 4.46 -17.51 -13.44
CA PRO A 105 4.00 -16.81 -14.62
C PRO A 105 5.16 -16.74 -15.62
N GLU A 106 5.04 -17.45 -16.75
CA GLU A 106 6.08 -17.55 -17.80
C GLU A 106 6.49 -16.16 -18.33
N THR A 107 5.65 -15.16 -18.09
CA THR A 107 5.90 -13.79 -18.52
C THR A 107 5.68 -12.82 -17.37
N VAL A 108 6.75 -12.13 -16.98
CA VAL A 108 6.65 -10.96 -16.11
C VAL A 108 5.82 -9.89 -16.84
N TYR A 109 4.76 -9.41 -16.19
CA TYR A 109 3.95 -8.33 -16.73
C TYR A 109 4.82 -7.12 -17.09
N ASP A 110 4.71 -6.61 -18.31
CA ASP A 110 5.42 -5.41 -18.74
C ASP A 110 4.42 -4.31 -19.15
N ILE A 111 4.78 -3.08 -18.84
CA ILE A 111 3.93 -1.92 -19.08
C ILE A 111 4.08 -1.47 -20.53
N SER A 112 3.00 -1.53 -21.25
CA SER A 112 2.92 -0.98 -22.61
C SER A 112 2.95 0.55 -22.56
N LYS A 113 3.96 1.15 -23.20
CA LYS A 113 4.10 2.60 -23.29
C LYS A 113 3.37 3.13 -24.52
N PRO A 114 2.61 4.23 -24.39
CA PRO A 114 1.98 4.88 -25.53
C PRO A 114 3.02 5.61 -26.39
N GLU A 115 2.79 5.67 -27.68
CA GLU A 115 3.51 6.55 -28.58
C GLU A 115 3.07 8.00 -28.36
N PHE A 116 3.97 8.87 -27.94
CA PHE A 116 3.69 10.29 -27.80
C PHE A 116 4.01 11.03 -29.10
N ARG A 117 3.03 11.80 -29.61
CA ARG A 117 3.17 12.60 -30.83
C ARG A 117 3.15 14.08 -30.49
N PRO A 118 4.34 14.73 -30.47
CA PRO A 118 4.46 16.13 -30.06
C PRO A 118 3.78 17.13 -31.00
N GLU A 119 3.54 16.74 -32.25
CA GLU A 119 2.88 17.57 -33.28
C GLU A 119 1.47 18.04 -32.86
N LEU A 120 0.85 17.35 -31.91
CA LEU A 120 -0.47 17.72 -31.39
C LEU A 120 -0.42 18.79 -30.29
N SER A 121 0.78 19.21 -29.84
CA SER A 121 0.97 20.24 -28.82
C SER A 121 1.28 21.59 -29.48
N ALA A 122 0.53 22.62 -29.14
CA ALA A 122 0.67 23.97 -29.73
C ALA A 122 2.04 24.62 -29.50
N SER A 123 2.77 24.26 -28.43
CA SER A 123 4.15 24.68 -28.20
C SER A 123 4.83 23.77 -27.18
N TYR A 124 6.08 23.42 -27.43
CA TYR A 124 6.93 22.65 -26.52
C TYR A 124 8.39 23.05 -26.71
N CYS A 125 9.24 22.78 -25.71
CA CYS A 125 10.69 22.91 -25.82
C CYS A 125 11.30 21.53 -26.06
N ASN A 126 11.94 21.31 -27.20
CA ASN A 126 12.63 20.08 -27.51
C ASN A 126 14.08 20.15 -26.99
N VAL A 127 14.54 19.18 -26.21
CA VAL A 127 15.89 19.20 -25.61
C VAL A 127 16.99 19.30 -26.66
N ARG A 128 16.77 18.79 -27.88
CA ARG A 128 17.74 18.86 -29.00
C ARG A 128 17.93 20.29 -29.49
N ASP A 129 16.92 21.15 -29.45
CA ASP A 129 17.01 22.57 -29.83
C ASP A 129 17.89 23.37 -28.87
N TYR A 130 18.15 22.81 -27.68
CA TYR A 130 19.05 23.37 -26.68
C TYR A 130 20.46 22.74 -26.71
N GLY A 131 20.70 21.85 -27.67
CA GLY A 131 21.99 21.25 -27.90
C GLY A 131 22.19 19.86 -27.27
N ALA A 132 21.15 19.23 -26.73
CA ALA A 132 21.25 17.86 -26.27
C ALA A 132 21.43 16.89 -27.42
N THR A 133 22.38 15.97 -27.29
CA THR A 133 22.75 15.00 -28.31
C THR A 133 21.94 13.72 -28.18
N GLY A 134 21.76 13.25 -26.95
CA GLY A 134 21.03 12.02 -26.67
C GLY A 134 21.70 10.75 -27.20
N ASP A 135 23.06 10.73 -27.25
CA ASP A 135 23.88 9.61 -27.74
C ASP A 135 24.39 8.69 -26.62
N GLY A 136 24.09 9.04 -25.35
CA GLY A 136 24.55 8.33 -24.16
C GLY A 136 26.03 8.55 -23.79
N GLN A 137 26.75 9.40 -24.53
CA GLN A 137 28.18 9.66 -24.37
C GLN A 137 28.45 11.13 -24.00
N THR A 138 27.84 12.02 -24.79
CA THR A 138 27.95 13.46 -24.60
C THR A 138 27.28 13.87 -23.30
N ASP A 139 27.88 14.80 -22.55
CA ASP A 139 27.23 15.38 -21.37
C ASP A 139 26.12 16.35 -21.80
N ASP A 140 24.88 15.92 -21.61
CA ASP A 140 23.69 16.67 -21.98
C ASP A 140 23.14 17.53 -20.83
N THR A 141 23.80 17.55 -19.66
CA THR A 141 23.29 18.18 -18.41
C THR A 141 22.88 19.64 -18.63
N ASP A 142 23.77 20.45 -19.21
CA ASP A 142 23.50 21.89 -19.43
C ASP A 142 22.40 22.11 -20.46
N ALA A 143 22.36 21.32 -21.54
CA ALA A 143 21.35 21.43 -22.59
C ALA A 143 19.97 21.08 -22.04
N VAL A 144 19.86 19.99 -21.30
CA VAL A 144 18.63 19.55 -20.63
C VAL A 144 18.17 20.58 -19.59
N SER A 145 19.09 21.06 -18.73
CA SER A 145 18.79 22.09 -17.74
C SER A 145 18.24 23.38 -18.37
N ARG A 146 18.79 23.84 -19.51
CA ARG A 146 18.29 25.00 -20.24
C ARG A 146 16.89 24.74 -20.79
N CYS A 147 16.69 23.57 -21.42
CA CYS A 147 15.38 23.21 -21.95
C CYS A 147 14.31 23.18 -20.86
N LEU A 148 14.57 22.53 -19.73
CA LEU A 148 13.62 22.46 -18.60
C LEU A 148 13.27 23.84 -18.07
N ARG A 149 14.25 24.74 -17.89
CA ARG A 149 14.04 26.13 -17.45
C ARG A 149 13.22 26.96 -18.45
N GLU A 150 13.49 26.79 -19.75
CA GLU A 150 12.72 27.52 -20.78
C GLU A 150 11.32 26.96 -20.95
N ALA A 151 11.16 25.63 -20.88
CA ALA A 151 9.84 25.00 -20.88
C ALA A 151 9.01 25.50 -19.69
N PHE A 152 9.57 25.56 -18.50
CA PHE A 152 8.91 26.09 -17.32
C PHE A 152 8.45 27.56 -17.52
N LYS A 153 9.27 28.40 -18.14
CA LYS A 153 8.96 29.83 -18.35
C LYS A 153 7.93 30.07 -19.44
N LYS A 154 7.92 29.27 -20.50
CA LYS A 154 7.17 29.56 -21.74
C LYS A 154 6.01 28.59 -21.99
N SER A 155 6.34 27.36 -22.35
CA SER A 155 5.38 26.39 -22.91
C SER A 155 4.73 25.49 -21.87
N GLY A 156 5.38 25.30 -20.74
CA GLY A 156 5.00 24.30 -19.75
C GLY A 156 5.26 22.85 -20.17
N VAL A 157 5.93 22.62 -21.32
CA VAL A 157 6.24 21.29 -21.86
C VAL A 157 7.70 21.19 -22.29
N ALA A 158 8.44 20.25 -21.72
CA ALA A 158 9.76 19.82 -22.16
C ALA A 158 9.63 18.43 -22.81
N TYR A 159 10.12 18.30 -24.04
CA TYR A 159 10.05 17.08 -24.83
C TYR A 159 11.43 16.48 -25.05
N PHE A 160 11.51 15.17 -24.85
CA PHE A 160 12.71 14.35 -25.05
C PHE A 160 12.47 13.37 -26.20
N PRO A 161 13.02 13.60 -27.40
CA PRO A 161 13.05 12.60 -28.46
C PRO A 161 13.74 11.32 -28.00
N ALA A 162 13.52 10.20 -28.72
CA ALA A 162 14.23 8.95 -28.47
C ALA A 162 15.73 9.18 -28.46
N GLY A 163 16.41 8.67 -27.43
CA GLY A 163 17.84 8.84 -27.20
C GLY A 163 18.20 8.71 -25.73
N THR A 164 19.48 8.56 -25.43
CA THR A 164 20.01 8.46 -24.07
C THR A 164 20.77 9.74 -23.72
N TYR A 165 20.19 10.53 -22.85
CA TYR A 165 20.72 11.84 -22.40
C TYR A 165 21.55 11.65 -21.14
N ARG A 166 22.89 11.71 -21.27
CA ARG A 166 23.82 11.53 -20.16
C ARG A 166 23.84 12.77 -19.26
N ILE A 167 23.65 12.55 -17.97
CA ILE A 167 23.53 13.59 -16.93
C ILE A 167 24.65 13.39 -15.90
N THR A 168 25.54 14.35 -15.79
CA THR A 168 26.71 14.33 -14.89
C THR A 168 26.52 15.13 -13.62
N GLN A 169 25.47 15.96 -13.54
CA GLN A 169 25.10 16.74 -12.37
C GLN A 169 23.58 16.74 -12.20
N THR A 170 23.12 16.80 -10.95
CA THR A 170 21.68 16.82 -10.62
C THR A 170 20.92 17.89 -11.41
N LEU A 171 19.89 17.44 -12.12
CA LEU A 171 18.92 18.33 -12.76
C LEU A 171 17.96 18.85 -11.69
N THR A 172 18.02 20.12 -11.35
CA THR A 172 17.17 20.70 -10.28
C THR A 172 16.09 21.57 -10.85
N LEU A 173 14.84 21.25 -10.54
CA LEU A 173 13.68 22.10 -10.81
C LEU A 173 13.43 23.06 -9.63
N PRO A 174 13.07 24.32 -9.89
CA PRO A 174 12.93 25.33 -8.84
C PRO A 174 11.71 25.09 -7.96
N ALA A 175 11.71 25.66 -6.76
CA ALA A 175 10.56 25.70 -5.84
C ALA A 175 9.57 26.81 -6.25
N ASP A 176 9.07 26.75 -7.48
CA ASP A 176 8.11 27.71 -8.03
C ASP A 176 6.88 26.97 -8.55
N ASP A 177 5.75 27.16 -7.90
CA ASP A 177 4.48 26.50 -8.18
C ASP A 177 3.54 27.35 -9.04
N SER A 178 4.00 28.48 -9.53
CA SER A 178 3.17 29.41 -10.33
C SER A 178 2.79 28.87 -11.70
N ARG A 179 3.48 27.80 -12.15
CA ARG A 179 3.31 27.22 -13.50
C ARG A 179 3.27 25.71 -13.46
N VAL A 180 2.72 25.16 -14.52
CA VAL A 180 2.71 23.72 -14.79
C VAL A 180 3.94 23.36 -15.61
N LEU A 181 4.65 22.28 -15.23
CA LEU A 181 5.71 21.69 -16.06
C LEU A 181 5.38 20.22 -16.34
N ARG A 182 5.33 19.89 -17.61
CA ARG A 182 5.21 18.53 -18.12
C ARG A 182 6.51 18.12 -18.80
N VAL A 183 7.12 17.07 -18.36
CA VAL A 183 8.28 16.45 -18.98
C VAL A 183 7.83 15.19 -19.67
N ILE A 184 8.03 15.11 -20.99
CA ILE A 184 7.47 14.04 -21.81
C ILE A 184 8.58 13.44 -22.67
N GLY A 185 8.76 12.11 -22.58
CA GLY A 185 9.66 11.35 -23.44
C GLY A 185 8.95 10.69 -24.61
N ALA A 186 9.63 10.60 -25.74
CA ALA A 186 9.29 9.62 -26.76
C ALA A 186 9.63 8.21 -26.26
N THR A 187 9.06 7.19 -26.87
CA THR A 187 9.47 5.80 -26.59
C THR A 187 10.98 5.65 -26.86
N GLY A 188 11.71 5.16 -25.85
CA GLY A 188 13.18 5.06 -25.89
C GLY A 188 13.92 6.34 -25.48
N ALA A 189 13.25 7.34 -24.91
CA ALA A 189 13.93 8.48 -24.28
C ALA A 189 14.35 8.10 -22.85
N VAL A 190 15.65 8.29 -22.55
CA VAL A 190 16.27 7.94 -21.28
C VAL A 190 17.08 9.10 -20.73
N LEU A 191 16.86 9.50 -19.47
CA LEU A 191 17.84 10.27 -18.68
C LEU A 191 18.79 9.28 -18.02
N LEU A 192 20.06 9.38 -18.34
CA LEU A 192 21.10 8.50 -17.82
C LEU A 192 21.99 9.26 -16.84
N GLY A 193 21.79 9.05 -15.54
CA GLY A 193 22.72 9.51 -14.51
C GLY A 193 24.05 8.77 -14.62
N ASP A 194 25.11 9.55 -14.76
CA ASP A 194 26.48 9.06 -14.96
C ASP A 194 26.98 8.24 -13.75
N GLU A 195 27.96 7.37 -13.98
CA GLU A 195 28.62 6.61 -12.90
C GLU A 195 29.29 7.53 -11.85
N GLY A 196 29.79 8.69 -12.28
CA GLY A 196 30.38 9.71 -11.41
C GLY A 196 29.37 10.65 -10.73
N LEU A 197 28.09 10.55 -11.04
CA LEU A 197 27.07 11.37 -10.39
C LEU A 197 26.82 10.88 -8.94
N ASP A 198 27.17 11.74 -7.97
CA ASP A 198 26.86 11.54 -6.55
C ASP A 198 25.71 12.48 -6.17
N GLY A 199 24.50 11.99 -6.28
CA GLY A 199 23.28 12.74 -6.06
C GLY A 199 22.10 12.25 -6.92
N THR A 200 20.97 12.90 -6.79
CA THR A 200 19.76 12.57 -7.55
C THR A 200 19.87 13.00 -9.02
N VAL A 201 19.40 12.17 -9.95
CA VAL A 201 19.38 12.58 -11.37
C VAL A 201 18.43 13.74 -11.60
N LEU A 202 17.19 13.65 -11.07
CA LEU A 202 16.16 14.69 -11.18
C LEU A 202 15.60 15.07 -9.82
N GLN A 203 15.98 16.27 -9.34
CA GLN A 203 15.46 16.87 -8.10
C GLN A 203 14.30 17.81 -8.40
N VAL A 204 13.11 17.52 -7.85
CA VAL A 204 11.89 18.28 -8.07
C VAL A 204 11.49 19.01 -6.79
N ASN A 205 11.79 20.31 -6.72
CA ASN A 205 11.44 21.16 -5.58
C ASN A 205 10.07 21.86 -5.72
N MET A 206 9.35 21.60 -6.82
CA MET A 206 7.97 22.06 -7.00
C MET A 206 7.06 21.30 -6.04
N LYS A 207 6.17 22.00 -5.35
CA LYS A 207 5.17 21.43 -4.45
C LYS A 207 3.90 20.96 -5.18
N TYR A 208 3.69 21.46 -6.39
CA TYR A 208 2.52 21.15 -7.23
C TYR A 208 2.92 21.22 -8.71
N ASN A 209 2.05 20.71 -9.58
CA ASN A 209 2.10 20.97 -11.03
C ASN A 209 3.31 20.41 -11.79
N PHE A 210 3.97 19.37 -11.28
CA PHE A 210 5.00 18.64 -12.02
C PHE A 210 4.48 17.28 -12.50
N PHE A 211 4.63 17.03 -13.81
CA PHE A 211 4.17 15.80 -14.46
C PHE A 211 5.28 15.21 -15.30
N LEU A 212 5.49 13.89 -15.14
CA LEU A 212 6.52 13.12 -15.85
C LEU A 212 5.85 11.98 -16.63
N TYR A 213 6.01 11.98 -17.95
CA TYR A 213 5.36 11.00 -18.79
C TYR A 213 6.36 10.31 -19.73
N ASN A 214 6.30 8.99 -19.80
CA ASN A 214 7.00 8.16 -20.79
C ASN A 214 8.51 8.42 -20.92
N LEU A 215 9.15 8.93 -19.87
CA LEU A 215 10.58 9.18 -19.81
C LEU A 215 11.22 8.20 -18.83
N ASP A 216 12.19 7.42 -19.29
CA ASP A 216 12.96 6.53 -18.45
C ASP A 216 14.08 7.28 -17.74
N ILE A 217 14.32 6.94 -16.48
CA ILE A 217 15.43 7.49 -15.71
C ILE A 217 16.25 6.33 -15.17
N THR A 218 17.49 6.26 -15.59
CA THR A 218 18.46 5.26 -15.12
C THR A 218 19.57 5.96 -14.37
N HIS A 219 19.92 5.49 -13.18
CA HIS A 219 21.06 5.98 -12.42
C HIS A 219 22.15 4.90 -12.37
N LYS A 220 23.38 5.26 -12.71
CA LYS A 220 24.55 4.38 -12.62
C LYS A 220 25.47 4.72 -11.46
N GLY A 221 25.41 5.95 -10.97
CA GLY A 221 26.20 6.46 -9.85
C GLY A 221 25.51 6.26 -8.50
N ARG A 222 25.78 7.17 -7.56
CA ARG A 222 25.24 7.15 -6.19
C ARG A 222 24.10 8.14 -6.03
N GLY A 223 22.93 7.65 -5.65
CA GLY A 223 21.75 8.51 -5.45
C GLY A 223 20.49 7.93 -6.07
N SER A 224 19.44 8.75 -6.08
CA SER A 224 18.12 8.38 -6.57
C SER A 224 17.93 8.78 -8.06
N CYS A 225 17.08 8.07 -8.78
CA CYS A 225 16.61 8.50 -10.09
C CYS A 225 15.83 9.82 -9.99
N VAL A 226 14.93 9.88 -9.02
CA VAL A 226 14.12 11.07 -8.76
C VAL A 226 13.90 11.26 -7.27
N ASP A 227 13.95 12.52 -6.82
CA ASP A 227 13.55 12.96 -5.50
C ASP A 227 12.63 14.17 -5.68
N ALA A 228 11.37 14.07 -5.21
CA ALA A 228 10.33 15.02 -5.56
C ALA A 228 9.45 15.43 -4.38
N LEU A 229 9.24 16.75 -4.20
CA LEU A 229 8.18 17.23 -3.31
C LEU A 229 6.80 16.94 -3.89
N PHE A 230 6.64 17.05 -5.21
CA PHE A 230 5.42 16.65 -5.91
C PHE A 230 5.77 16.01 -7.24
N ILE A 231 5.14 14.89 -7.56
CA ILE A 231 5.30 14.22 -8.85
C ILE A 231 4.03 13.46 -9.22
N GLN A 232 3.64 13.58 -10.49
CA GLN A 232 2.72 12.63 -11.12
C GLN A 232 3.44 11.97 -12.29
N ALA A 233 3.96 10.76 -12.05
CA ALA A 233 4.67 9.96 -13.03
C ALA A 233 3.74 8.92 -13.65
N LYS A 234 3.80 8.78 -14.97
CA LYS A 234 3.07 7.75 -15.70
C LYS A 234 3.88 7.21 -16.87
N TRP A 235 3.86 5.87 -17.06
CA TRP A 235 4.58 5.14 -18.12
C TRP A 235 6.10 5.32 -18.09
N CYS A 236 6.66 5.61 -16.92
CA CYS A 236 8.09 5.79 -16.74
C CYS A 236 8.76 4.51 -16.25
N ARG A 237 10.04 4.33 -16.57
CA ARG A 237 10.87 3.31 -15.94
C ARG A 237 11.94 4.00 -15.09
N PHE A 238 12.10 3.53 -13.87
CA PHE A 238 13.15 3.99 -12.95
C PHE A 238 14.08 2.83 -12.67
N THR A 239 15.35 2.97 -13.06
CA THR A 239 16.36 1.93 -12.87
C THR A 239 17.45 2.43 -11.93
N GLY A 240 17.51 1.84 -10.73
CA GLY A 240 18.49 2.20 -9.71
C GLY A 240 19.85 1.55 -9.93
N SER A 241 20.89 2.20 -9.42
CA SER A 241 22.25 1.70 -9.44
C SER A 241 22.44 0.54 -8.47
N ALA A 242 23.30 -0.43 -8.83
CA ALA A 242 23.79 -1.44 -7.90
C ALA A 242 24.74 -0.85 -6.81
N ALA A 243 25.24 0.36 -7.02
CA ALA A 243 26.09 1.10 -6.10
C ALA A 243 25.42 2.40 -5.63
N SER A 244 24.11 2.33 -5.31
CA SER A 244 23.26 3.48 -4.97
C SER A 244 23.76 4.30 -3.78
N GLY A 245 24.64 3.74 -2.97
CA GLY A 245 25.10 4.36 -1.72
C GLY A 245 24.03 4.37 -0.61
N GLY A 246 23.00 3.51 -0.74
CA GLY A 246 21.87 3.42 0.18
C GLY A 246 20.72 4.34 -0.17
N ALA A 247 20.76 5.01 -1.33
CA ALA A 247 19.66 5.85 -1.81
C ALA A 247 18.58 4.99 -2.49
N ASP A 248 17.34 5.22 -2.14
CA ASP A 248 16.18 4.58 -2.78
C ASP A 248 16.01 5.05 -4.24
N VAL A 249 15.44 4.20 -5.09
CA VAL A 249 15.41 4.48 -6.55
C VAL A 249 14.57 5.71 -6.87
N ALA A 250 13.40 5.84 -6.24
CA ALA A 250 12.57 7.04 -6.34
C ALA A 250 12.05 7.45 -4.95
N VAL A 251 12.06 8.75 -4.67
CA VAL A 251 11.62 9.30 -3.39
C VAL A 251 10.58 10.38 -3.64
N PHE A 252 9.52 10.41 -2.84
CA PHE A 252 8.54 11.49 -2.87
C PHE A 252 8.10 11.90 -1.47
N HIS A 253 7.69 13.17 -1.32
CA HIS A 253 7.50 13.78 0.00
C HIS A 253 6.12 14.41 0.21
N GLY A 254 5.53 14.99 -0.84
CA GLY A 254 4.36 15.84 -0.70
C GLY A 254 3.02 15.13 -0.85
N SER A 255 1.98 15.90 -1.05
CA SER A 255 0.61 15.44 -1.24
C SER A 255 0.27 15.25 -2.72
N ASN A 256 -0.71 14.38 -2.98
CA ASN A 256 -1.22 14.10 -4.34
C ASN A 256 -0.18 13.58 -5.33
N CYS A 257 0.93 13.03 -4.82
CA CYS A 257 1.91 12.35 -5.66
C CYS A 257 1.32 11.07 -6.23
N ARG A 258 1.68 10.75 -7.47
CA ARG A 258 1.20 9.56 -8.16
C ARG A 258 2.30 8.89 -8.96
N PHE A 259 2.39 7.59 -8.83
CA PHE A 259 3.13 6.72 -9.74
C PHE A 259 2.12 5.73 -10.31
N THR A 260 1.87 5.82 -11.61
CA THR A 260 0.85 5.00 -12.27
C THR A 260 1.42 4.36 -13.52
N GLU A 261 1.23 3.05 -13.67
CA GLU A 261 1.75 2.31 -14.83
C GLU A 261 3.25 2.58 -15.05
N CYS A 262 4.02 2.66 -13.96
CA CYS A 262 5.47 2.80 -13.99
C CYS A 262 6.15 1.47 -13.66
N SER A 263 7.42 1.32 -14.08
CA SER A 263 8.25 0.18 -13.67
C SER A 263 9.47 0.64 -12.88
N PHE A 264 9.86 -0.16 -11.90
CA PHE A 264 11.00 0.07 -11.04
C PHE A 264 11.92 -1.14 -11.08
N ASP A 265 13.17 -0.92 -11.47
CA ASP A 265 14.21 -1.95 -11.49
C ASP A 265 15.24 -1.64 -10.39
N VAL A 266 15.30 -2.47 -9.35
CA VAL A 266 16.09 -2.22 -8.13
C VAL A 266 17.28 -3.16 -8.08
N ASN A 267 18.46 -2.63 -8.27
CA ASN A 267 19.69 -3.42 -8.40
C ASN A 267 20.55 -3.48 -7.13
N ASP A 268 20.18 -2.75 -6.08
CA ASP A 268 20.80 -2.81 -4.76
C ASP A 268 19.83 -3.50 -3.77
N PRO A 269 20.24 -4.61 -3.10
CA PRO A 269 19.36 -5.37 -2.21
C PRO A 269 18.93 -4.62 -0.94
N ASN A 270 19.62 -3.53 -0.60
CA ASN A 270 19.41 -2.79 0.65
C ASN A 270 18.42 -1.62 0.51
N VAL A 271 18.09 -1.20 -0.71
CA VAL A 271 17.29 -0.01 -0.98
C VAL A 271 15.88 -0.36 -1.47
N TYR A 272 14.98 0.61 -1.35
CA TYR A 272 13.62 0.49 -1.88
C TYR A 272 13.50 1.06 -3.30
N ALA A 273 12.59 0.47 -4.04
CA ALA A 273 12.19 0.97 -5.35
C ALA A 273 11.54 2.34 -5.23
N LEU A 274 10.68 2.50 -4.24
CA LEU A 274 9.91 3.74 -4.04
C LEU A 274 9.74 4.02 -2.55
N SER A 275 10.13 5.22 -2.13
CA SER A 275 9.99 5.65 -0.75
C SER A 275 9.10 6.87 -0.63
N TYR A 276 8.10 6.76 0.24
CA TYR A 276 7.29 7.87 0.69
C TYR A 276 7.84 8.42 2.00
N VAL A 277 8.54 9.54 1.92
CA VAL A 277 9.24 10.17 3.04
C VAL A 277 8.59 11.49 3.39
N LYS A 278 8.09 11.63 4.60
CA LYS A 278 7.49 12.88 5.04
C LYS A 278 8.54 13.96 5.32
N THR A 279 8.32 15.17 4.86
CA THR A 279 9.04 16.37 5.32
C THR A 279 8.37 16.96 6.56
N GLN A 280 9.16 17.54 7.47
CA GLN A 280 8.73 17.94 8.84
C GLN A 280 7.56 18.92 8.90
N ASP A 281 7.37 19.74 7.88
CA ASP A 281 6.49 20.93 7.94
C ASP A 281 5.17 20.78 7.14
N GLU A 282 4.92 19.66 6.48
CA GLU A 282 3.77 19.52 5.57
C GLU A 282 2.91 18.29 5.88
N ILE A 283 1.60 18.47 5.83
CA ILE A 283 0.67 17.35 5.81
C ILE A 283 0.76 16.72 4.44
N SER A 284 1.19 15.47 4.40
CA SER A 284 1.33 14.72 3.16
C SER A 284 0.18 13.71 3.05
N ILE A 285 -0.72 13.94 2.08
CA ILE A 285 -1.98 13.21 1.95
C ILE A 285 -2.26 12.78 0.50
N ASN A 286 -3.14 11.79 0.36
CA ASN A 286 -3.76 11.37 -0.89
C ASN A 286 -2.76 10.97 -1.98
N ASN A 287 -1.78 10.14 -1.61
CA ASN A 287 -0.77 9.63 -2.52
C ASN A 287 -1.18 8.29 -3.13
N HIS A 288 -0.73 8.01 -4.36
CA HIS A 288 -1.14 6.82 -5.10
C HIS A 288 0.06 6.15 -5.78
N VAL A 289 0.22 4.85 -5.51
CA VAL A 289 1.15 3.93 -6.18
C VAL A 289 0.30 2.84 -6.81
N VAL A 290 -0.04 2.99 -8.10
CA VAL A 290 -1.12 2.22 -8.73
C VAL A 290 -0.67 1.61 -10.06
N ASP A 291 -0.95 0.31 -10.26
CA ASP A 291 -0.68 -0.42 -11.49
C ASP A 291 0.79 -0.39 -11.93
N ASN A 292 1.72 -0.39 -10.96
CA ASN A 292 3.16 -0.39 -11.22
C ASN A 292 3.75 -1.80 -11.17
N VAL A 293 4.95 -1.94 -11.73
CA VAL A 293 5.72 -3.18 -11.71
C VAL A 293 7.05 -2.95 -11.01
N PHE A 294 7.35 -3.76 -10.00
CA PHE A 294 8.59 -3.72 -9.22
C PHE A 294 9.42 -4.98 -9.49
N ARG A 295 10.68 -4.81 -9.88
CA ARG A 295 11.60 -5.89 -10.27
C ARG A 295 12.96 -5.74 -9.61
N GLY A 296 13.77 -6.78 -9.71
CA GLY A 296 15.16 -6.82 -9.27
C GLY A 296 15.35 -7.40 -7.88
N ILE A 297 16.52 -7.17 -7.30
CA ILE A 297 16.96 -7.79 -6.04
C ILE A 297 16.72 -6.92 -4.80
N GLY A 298 16.29 -5.70 -4.99
CA GLY A 298 16.02 -4.76 -3.89
C GLY A 298 14.61 -4.88 -3.32
N LYS A 299 14.28 -3.96 -2.41
CA LYS A 299 12.99 -3.88 -1.73
C LYS A 299 11.96 -3.14 -2.59
N GLY A 300 10.67 -3.26 -2.26
CA GLY A 300 9.59 -2.63 -3.02
C GLY A 300 9.26 -1.21 -2.56
N VAL A 301 8.20 -1.02 -1.78
CA VAL A 301 7.71 0.30 -1.34
C VAL A 301 7.93 0.49 0.15
N LEU A 302 8.54 1.61 0.53
CA LEU A 302 8.67 2.06 1.90
C LEU A 302 7.70 3.22 2.18
N VAL A 303 6.96 3.15 3.27
CA VAL A 303 5.96 4.15 3.67
C VAL A 303 6.29 4.72 5.02
N GLY A 304 6.47 6.05 5.08
CA GLY A 304 6.64 6.76 6.35
C GLY A 304 8.04 6.68 6.93
N ASN A 305 9.07 6.69 6.08
CA ASN A 305 10.46 6.68 6.54
C ASN A 305 10.96 8.07 6.90
N GLY A 306 11.70 8.16 8.01
CA GLY A 306 12.71 9.17 8.25
C GLY A 306 12.27 10.40 9.03
N GLY A 307 11.05 10.48 9.48
CA GLY A 307 10.68 11.51 10.45
C GLY A 307 11.36 11.26 11.80
N THR A 308 11.84 12.29 12.46
CA THR A 308 12.10 12.23 13.90
C THR A 308 10.79 11.95 14.61
N VAL A 309 10.83 11.04 15.60
CA VAL A 309 9.65 10.67 16.40
C VAL A 309 8.92 11.95 16.86
N GLY A 310 7.68 12.14 16.44
CA GLY A 310 6.84 13.27 16.81
C GLY A 310 6.50 14.28 15.71
N ASP A 311 7.05 14.16 14.49
CA ASP A 311 6.89 15.15 13.42
C ASP A 311 5.61 14.97 12.56
N GLY A 312 4.69 14.19 13.05
CA GLY A 312 3.42 13.92 12.38
C GLY A 312 3.47 12.74 11.42
N ARG A 313 2.32 12.29 10.95
CA ARG A 313 2.15 11.08 10.14
C ARG A 313 1.97 11.40 8.68
N CYS A 314 2.46 10.53 7.81
CA CYS A 314 1.93 10.42 6.46
C CYS A 314 0.45 10.03 6.52
N GLU A 315 -0.38 10.48 5.59
CA GLU A 315 -1.81 10.20 5.60
C GLU A 315 -2.31 9.85 4.20
N GLY A 316 -3.14 8.81 4.13
CA GLY A 316 -3.88 8.47 2.92
C GLY A 316 -3.03 8.03 1.73
N LEU A 317 -2.33 6.91 1.82
CA LEU A 317 -1.61 6.28 0.70
C LEU A 317 -2.40 5.09 0.15
N LYS A 318 -2.46 4.95 -1.18
CA LYS A 318 -2.96 3.77 -1.88
C LYS A 318 -1.83 3.07 -2.63
N ILE A 319 -1.64 1.79 -2.34
CA ILE A 319 -0.73 0.87 -3.04
C ILE A 319 -1.60 -0.21 -3.65
N ASN A 320 -2.10 0.02 -4.87
CA ASN A 320 -3.16 -0.81 -5.44
C ASN A 320 -2.80 -1.30 -6.85
N GLY A 321 -3.15 -2.55 -7.16
CA GLY A 321 -3.01 -3.10 -8.50
C GLY A 321 -1.56 -3.33 -8.94
N ASN A 322 -0.60 -3.31 -8.02
CA ASN A 322 0.81 -3.42 -8.39
C ASN A 322 1.26 -4.88 -8.47
N TYR A 323 2.30 -5.10 -9.27
CA TYR A 323 2.99 -6.38 -9.41
C TYR A 323 4.40 -6.28 -8.83
N PHE A 324 4.67 -7.04 -7.77
CA PHE A 324 5.96 -7.12 -7.11
C PHE A 324 6.63 -8.44 -7.48
N TYR A 325 7.65 -8.37 -8.31
CA TYR A 325 8.53 -9.49 -8.68
C TYR A 325 9.95 -9.30 -8.15
N ASN A 326 10.14 -8.31 -7.28
CA ASN A 326 11.41 -8.07 -6.63
C ASN A 326 11.65 -9.12 -5.52
N THR A 327 12.83 -9.71 -5.53
CA THR A 327 13.23 -10.78 -4.60
C THR A 327 13.89 -10.25 -3.33
N GLY A 328 13.81 -8.96 -3.06
CA GLY A 328 14.34 -8.36 -1.84
C GLY A 328 13.66 -8.85 -0.56
N ALA A 329 14.21 -8.44 0.58
CA ALA A 329 13.73 -8.87 1.89
C ALA A 329 12.30 -8.38 2.22
N GLU A 330 11.83 -7.31 1.55
CA GLU A 330 10.52 -6.72 1.81
C GLU A 330 9.91 -6.17 0.51
N GLN A 331 8.63 -6.39 0.29
CA GLN A 331 7.95 -5.83 -0.87
C GLN A 331 7.14 -4.58 -0.52
N VAL A 332 6.52 -4.53 0.65
CA VAL A 332 5.89 -3.32 1.18
C VAL A 332 6.21 -3.20 2.66
N ARG A 333 6.84 -2.11 3.06
CA ARG A 333 7.06 -1.77 4.47
C ARG A 333 6.26 -0.55 4.86
N VAL A 334 5.43 -0.69 5.89
CA VAL A 334 4.62 0.40 6.46
C VAL A 334 5.17 0.76 7.84
N ALA A 335 5.61 2.00 8.00
CA ALA A 335 6.14 2.48 9.26
C ALA A 335 5.19 3.52 9.90
N GLU A 336 5.24 4.76 9.47
CA GLU A 336 4.50 5.87 10.08
C GLU A 336 3.40 6.38 9.15
N ILE A 337 2.19 5.90 9.31
CA ILE A 337 1.09 6.34 8.46
C ILE A 337 -0.26 6.27 9.17
N LEU A 338 -1.13 7.20 8.78
CA LEU A 338 -2.56 7.18 9.06
C LEU A 338 -3.30 6.86 7.75
N HIS A 339 -4.04 5.77 7.72
CA HIS A 339 -4.80 5.28 6.57
C HIS A 339 -3.97 4.90 5.35
N VAL A 340 -3.52 3.65 5.29
CA VAL A 340 -2.92 3.05 4.09
C VAL A 340 -3.81 1.92 3.55
N SER A 341 -4.00 1.91 2.23
CA SER A 341 -4.66 0.82 1.51
C SER A 341 -3.62 0.08 0.67
N ILE A 342 -3.45 -1.21 0.90
CA ILE A 342 -2.62 -2.14 0.14
C ILE A 342 -3.57 -3.17 -0.45
N ALA A 343 -4.00 -2.96 -1.70
CA ALA A 343 -5.07 -3.78 -2.25
C ALA A 343 -4.84 -4.21 -3.71
N HIS A 344 -5.39 -5.38 -4.06
CA HIS A 344 -5.34 -5.93 -5.42
C HIS A 344 -3.92 -6.08 -5.96
N ASN A 345 -2.90 -6.24 -5.09
CA ASN A 345 -1.53 -6.42 -5.53
C ASN A 345 -1.20 -7.90 -5.67
N THR A 346 -0.29 -8.19 -6.61
CA THR A 346 0.38 -9.49 -6.73
C THR A 346 1.80 -9.33 -6.19
N LEU A 347 2.12 -10.06 -5.11
CA LEU A 347 3.42 -10.05 -4.46
C LEU A 347 4.04 -11.45 -4.56
N TYR A 348 5.18 -11.55 -5.23
CA TYR A 348 5.77 -12.84 -5.57
C TYR A 348 7.26 -12.90 -5.25
N GLY A 349 7.72 -14.01 -4.68
CA GLY A 349 9.14 -14.38 -4.58
C GLY A 349 9.97 -13.59 -3.57
N CYS A 350 9.36 -12.88 -2.62
CA CYS A 350 10.06 -12.19 -1.54
C CYS A 350 10.89 -13.18 -0.70
N THR A 351 12.12 -12.78 -0.33
CA THR A 351 13.03 -13.61 0.47
C THR A 351 12.89 -13.41 1.97
N GLY A 352 12.26 -12.34 2.43
CA GLY A 352 11.98 -12.07 3.83
C GLY A 352 10.50 -12.05 4.14
N SER A 353 9.87 -10.87 4.19
CA SER A 353 8.43 -10.74 4.41
C SER A 353 7.79 -9.82 3.38
N ALA A 354 6.67 -10.24 2.78
CA ALA A 354 6.08 -9.46 1.70
C ALA A 354 5.52 -8.12 2.20
N ILE A 355 4.69 -8.14 3.25
CA ILE A 355 4.15 -6.92 3.88
C ILE A 355 4.62 -6.86 5.32
N VAL A 356 5.33 -5.79 5.65
CA VAL A 356 5.89 -5.54 6.99
C VAL A 356 5.23 -4.30 7.60
N LEU A 357 4.61 -4.46 8.75
CA LEU A 357 4.07 -3.36 9.55
C LEU A 357 5.03 -3.10 10.71
N THR A 358 5.48 -1.87 10.90
CA THR A 358 6.46 -1.54 11.94
C THR A 358 5.90 -0.64 13.01
N GLN A 359 6.37 -0.84 14.24
CA GLN A 359 6.12 0.05 15.38
C GLN A 359 7.14 1.19 15.38
N ARG A 360 7.12 2.06 14.40
CA ARG A 360 8.05 3.18 14.31
C ARG A 360 7.37 4.52 14.52
N GLY A 361 8.07 5.46 15.17
CA GLY A 361 7.67 6.85 15.28
C GLY A 361 6.28 7.05 15.88
N SER A 362 5.37 7.63 15.12
CA SER A 362 3.97 7.82 15.52
C SER A 362 3.09 6.59 15.28
N GLY A 363 3.65 5.52 14.74
CA GLY A 363 2.95 4.26 14.49
C GLY A 363 2.14 4.23 13.19
N ALA A 364 1.55 3.06 12.94
CA ALA A 364 0.64 2.83 11.82
C ALA A 364 -0.79 2.62 12.34
N ASP A 365 -1.76 3.34 11.79
CA ASP A 365 -3.18 3.23 12.15
C ASP A 365 -4.06 3.27 10.90
N GLY A 366 -5.13 2.46 10.90
CA GLY A 366 -6.03 2.37 9.76
C GLY A 366 -5.37 1.70 8.55
N VAL A 367 -4.75 0.53 8.76
CA VAL A 367 -4.09 -0.25 7.72
C VAL A 367 -5.08 -1.22 7.09
N TYR A 368 -5.24 -1.16 5.77
CA TYR A 368 -6.14 -2.02 5.00
C TYR A 368 -5.34 -2.85 4.00
N ILE A 369 -5.28 -4.18 4.21
CA ILE A 369 -4.59 -5.15 3.35
C ILE A 369 -5.66 -6.05 2.76
N ASN A 370 -6.10 -5.74 1.54
CA ASN A 370 -7.28 -6.37 0.97
C ASN A 370 -7.03 -6.93 -0.44
N ASP A 371 -7.63 -8.07 -0.75
CA ASP A 371 -7.66 -8.61 -2.11
C ASP A 371 -6.27 -8.81 -2.74
N ASN A 372 -5.22 -9.03 -1.93
CA ASN A 372 -3.88 -9.27 -2.44
C ASN A 372 -3.64 -10.76 -2.66
N ARG A 373 -2.83 -11.07 -3.66
CA ARG A 373 -2.27 -12.40 -3.88
C ARG A 373 -0.80 -12.38 -3.50
N ILE A 374 -0.44 -13.08 -2.43
CA ILE A 374 0.93 -13.15 -1.90
C ILE A 374 1.42 -14.58 -1.99
N ARG A 375 2.53 -14.79 -2.70
CA ARG A 375 3.23 -16.07 -2.77
C ARG A 375 4.69 -15.88 -2.43
N MET A 376 5.08 -16.45 -1.30
CA MET A 376 6.43 -16.32 -0.77
C MET A 376 7.41 -17.24 -1.48
N GLY A 377 8.68 -16.86 -1.50
CA GLY A 377 9.78 -17.73 -1.87
C GLY A 377 10.10 -18.75 -0.78
N ASP A 378 10.86 -19.78 -1.13
CA ASP A 378 11.32 -20.78 -0.18
C ASP A 378 12.17 -20.14 0.92
N GLY A 379 11.91 -20.51 2.17
CA GLY A 379 12.63 -19.98 3.35
C GLY A 379 12.28 -18.56 3.76
N ALA A 380 11.40 -17.88 3.04
CA ALA A 380 10.89 -16.57 3.42
C ALA A 380 10.12 -16.62 4.75
N LEU A 381 10.11 -15.48 5.50
CA LEU A 381 9.53 -15.45 6.83
C LEU A 381 7.99 -15.45 6.80
N ALA A 382 7.37 -14.42 6.27
CA ALA A 382 5.92 -14.29 6.35
C ALA A 382 5.29 -13.50 5.19
N CYS A 383 4.06 -13.87 4.83
CA CYS A 383 3.29 -13.04 3.89
C CYS A 383 2.99 -11.66 4.50
N ILE A 384 2.58 -11.62 5.77
CA ILE A 384 2.32 -10.39 6.52
C ILE A 384 2.95 -10.53 7.90
N THR A 385 3.72 -9.54 8.34
CA THR A 385 4.35 -9.55 9.68
C THR A 385 4.36 -8.18 10.33
N THR A 386 4.53 -8.18 11.66
CA THR A 386 4.83 -6.98 12.45
C THR A 386 6.28 -7.02 12.92
N VAL A 387 6.93 -5.87 13.00
CA VAL A 387 8.33 -5.74 13.43
C VAL A 387 8.49 -4.57 14.38
N GLU A 388 9.18 -4.78 15.51
CA GLU A 388 9.56 -3.71 16.44
C GLU A 388 10.65 -2.84 15.82
N ASP A 389 10.52 -1.52 15.96
CA ASP A 389 11.53 -0.57 15.54
C ASP A 389 11.82 0.42 16.69
N THR A 390 10.94 1.37 16.97
CA THR A 390 11.20 2.41 18.00
C THR A 390 10.12 2.52 19.08
N GLY A 391 9.25 1.50 19.19
CA GLY A 391 8.32 1.38 20.31
C GLY A 391 7.06 2.24 20.25
N SER A 392 6.41 2.30 19.10
CA SER A 392 5.07 2.88 18.95
C SER A 392 4.02 1.78 18.88
N TYR A 393 2.91 2.01 18.18
CA TYR A 393 1.83 1.03 18.07
C TYR A 393 1.43 0.79 16.61
N ILE A 394 0.84 -0.38 16.38
CA ILE A 394 0.14 -0.72 15.13
C ILE A 394 -1.31 -0.96 15.54
N SER A 395 -2.25 -0.24 14.92
CA SER A 395 -3.66 -0.33 15.30
C SER A 395 -4.61 -0.34 14.11
N SER A 396 -5.82 -0.82 14.34
CA SER A 396 -6.91 -0.79 13.38
C SER A 396 -6.53 -1.43 12.03
N VAL A 397 -5.96 -2.65 12.08
CA VAL A 397 -5.53 -3.38 10.89
C VAL A 397 -6.65 -4.26 10.37
N ASN A 398 -6.92 -4.16 9.07
CA ASN A 398 -7.88 -4.98 8.36
C ASN A 398 -7.16 -5.80 7.29
N ILE A 399 -7.23 -7.13 7.41
CA ILE A 399 -6.60 -8.10 6.49
C ILE A 399 -7.75 -8.93 5.91
N ASN A 400 -8.24 -8.56 4.72
CA ASN A 400 -9.44 -9.15 4.20
C ASN A 400 -9.26 -9.69 2.78
N ASN A 401 -9.84 -10.86 2.50
CA ASN A 401 -9.93 -11.47 1.19
C ASN A 401 -8.56 -11.62 0.47
N ASN A 402 -7.48 -11.89 1.23
CA ASN A 402 -6.18 -12.14 0.64
C ASN A 402 -5.96 -13.63 0.42
N THR A 403 -5.14 -13.96 -0.58
CA THR A 403 -4.55 -15.30 -0.74
C THR A 403 -3.10 -15.24 -0.29
N LEU A 404 -2.77 -15.96 0.78
CA LEU A 404 -1.45 -15.99 1.41
C LEU A 404 -0.87 -17.39 1.29
N SER A 405 0.25 -17.54 0.59
CA SER A 405 0.83 -18.86 0.34
C SER A 405 2.34 -18.89 0.49
N GLY A 406 2.86 -20.03 0.97
CA GLY A 406 4.29 -20.25 1.17
C GLY A 406 4.90 -19.46 2.33
N GLY A 407 6.24 -19.52 2.46
CA GLY A 407 6.97 -18.98 3.59
C GLY A 407 6.81 -19.77 4.88
N GLN A 408 7.35 -19.25 5.98
CA GLN A 408 7.18 -19.87 7.29
C GLN A 408 5.79 -19.59 7.86
N TYR A 409 5.27 -18.36 7.66
CA TYR A 409 3.99 -17.91 8.20
C TYR A 409 3.14 -17.19 7.16
N GLY A 410 1.82 -17.38 7.22
CA GLY A 410 0.87 -16.55 6.47
C GLY A 410 0.69 -15.18 7.14
N LEU A 411 0.35 -15.16 8.42
CA LEU A 411 0.36 -13.99 9.29
C LEU A 411 1.22 -14.26 10.51
N TYR A 412 2.28 -13.49 10.70
CA TYR A 412 3.15 -13.55 11.87
C TYR A 412 3.11 -12.24 12.64
N ASP A 413 2.60 -12.28 13.87
CA ASP A 413 2.53 -11.10 14.73
C ASP A 413 3.24 -11.34 16.07
N PRO A 414 4.53 -11.01 16.14
CA PRO A 414 5.29 -11.09 17.40
C PRO A 414 4.99 -9.96 18.38
N LEU A 415 4.35 -8.86 17.96
CA LEU A 415 4.25 -7.64 18.76
C LEU A 415 2.87 -7.40 19.37
N GLY A 416 1.82 -7.81 18.69
CA GLY A 416 0.44 -7.56 19.07
C GLY A 416 -0.12 -6.28 18.46
N ILE A 417 -0.98 -6.44 17.45
CA ILE A 417 -1.74 -5.36 16.82
C ILE A 417 -2.89 -4.93 17.74
N ILE A 418 -3.09 -3.62 17.89
CA ILE A 418 -4.26 -3.08 18.58
C ILE A 418 -5.46 -3.12 17.64
N ARG A 419 -6.36 -4.07 17.83
CA ARG A 419 -7.55 -4.32 17.01
C ARG A 419 -7.21 -4.74 15.58
N ALA A 420 -7.23 -6.05 15.34
CA ALA A 420 -7.06 -6.64 14.03
C ALA A 420 -8.36 -7.33 13.56
N HIS A 421 -8.75 -7.10 12.33
CA HIS A 421 -9.81 -7.82 11.63
C HIS A 421 -9.18 -8.65 10.51
N VAL A 422 -9.26 -9.96 10.61
CA VAL A 422 -8.70 -10.92 9.65
C VAL A 422 -9.87 -11.74 9.10
N ARG A 423 -10.29 -11.45 7.86
CA ARG A 423 -11.54 -11.99 7.31
C ARG A 423 -11.36 -12.52 5.90
N GLU A 424 -12.07 -13.59 5.59
CA GLU A 424 -12.21 -14.09 4.20
C GLU A 424 -10.88 -14.41 3.51
N ASN A 425 -9.78 -14.57 4.29
CA ASN A 425 -8.49 -14.91 3.71
C ASN A 425 -8.38 -16.40 3.41
N ARG A 426 -7.59 -16.73 2.38
CA ARG A 426 -7.13 -18.09 2.07
C ARG A 426 -5.66 -18.17 2.41
N ILE A 427 -5.31 -19.06 3.32
CA ILE A 427 -3.96 -19.21 3.87
C ILE A 427 -3.54 -20.66 3.74
N SER A 428 -2.41 -20.94 3.08
CA SER A 428 -2.00 -22.33 2.83
C SER A 428 -0.52 -22.46 2.46
N GLY A 429 0.04 -23.63 2.77
CA GLY A 429 1.38 -24.02 2.33
C GLY A 429 2.51 -23.34 3.10
N GLN A 430 2.28 -22.93 4.32
CA GLN A 430 3.30 -22.44 5.23
C GLN A 430 4.11 -23.62 5.81
N SER A 431 5.39 -23.36 6.16
CA SER A 431 6.23 -24.41 6.74
C SER A 431 6.17 -24.47 8.28
N GLU A 432 5.67 -23.42 8.95
CA GLU A 432 5.62 -23.34 10.41
C GLU A 432 4.20 -23.14 10.95
N ALA A 433 3.48 -22.14 10.47
CA ALA A 433 2.07 -21.93 10.81
C ALA A 433 1.34 -21.00 9.83
N GLY A 434 0.06 -21.24 9.61
CA GLY A 434 -0.79 -20.32 8.85
C GLY A 434 -0.91 -18.96 9.52
N ILE A 435 -1.25 -18.94 10.81
CA ILE A 435 -1.34 -17.71 11.62
C ILE A 435 -0.62 -17.95 12.95
N PHE A 436 0.39 -17.13 13.23
CA PHE A 436 1.13 -17.15 14.48
C PHE A 436 1.05 -15.79 15.20
N LEU A 437 0.41 -15.76 16.37
CA LEU A 437 0.38 -14.62 17.28
C LEU A 437 1.28 -14.97 18.47
N GLU A 438 2.52 -14.44 18.49
CA GLU A 438 3.53 -14.89 19.44
C GLU A 438 3.32 -14.33 20.84
N GLN A 439 2.98 -13.04 20.96
CA GLN A 439 2.81 -12.40 22.24
C GLN A 439 1.37 -12.41 22.76
N SER A 440 1.24 -12.20 24.07
CA SER A 440 -0.06 -11.94 24.69
C SER A 440 -0.69 -10.72 24.01
N VAL A 441 -1.82 -10.91 23.34
CA VAL A 441 -2.59 -9.84 22.71
C VAL A 441 -3.26 -9.00 23.81
N ASN A 442 -2.46 -8.18 24.50
CA ASN A 442 -2.94 -7.37 25.62
C ASN A 442 -3.62 -6.07 25.18
N SER A 443 -3.43 -5.68 23.93
CA SER A 443 -3.75 -4.32 23.46
C SER A 443 -5.05 -4.20 22.70
N GLY A 444 -5.73 -5.30 22.32
CA GLY A 444 -7.01 -5.22 21.63
C GLY A 444 -7.49 -6.54 21.07
N PRO A 445 -8.75 -6.64 20.66
CA PRO A 445 -9.29 -7.88 20.14
C PRO A 445 -8.81 -8.15 18.71
N TYR A 446 -8.54 -9.44 18.46
CA TYR A 446 -8.43 -10.00 17.10
C TYR A 446 -9.77 -10.62 16.72
N PHE A 447 -10.18 -10.38 15.48
CA PHE A 447 -11.41 -10.93 14.91
C PHE A 447 -11.05 -11.78 13.70
N PHE A 448 -11.20 -13.11 13.81
CA PHE A 448 -10.95 -14.07 12.73
C PHE A 448 -12.29 -14.60 12.24
N PHE A 449 -12.74 -14.13 11.08
CA PHE A 449 -14.03 -14.51 10.52
C PHE A 449 -13.89 -14.99 9.06
N ASP A 450 -14.57 -16.08 8.75
CA ASP A 450 -14.73 -16.55 7.37
C ASP A 450 -13.40 -16.89 6.65
N ASN A 451 -12.30 -17.15 7.40
CA ASN A 451 -11.03 -17.52 6.78
C ASN A 451 -11.00 -19.02 6.45
N ILE A 452 -10.23 -19.37 5.43
CA ILE A 452 -9.88 -20.74 5.10
C ILE A 452 -8.38 -20.89 5.35
N VAL A 453 -7.99 -21.74 6.31
CA VAL A 453 -6.59 -22.02 6.64
C VAL A 453 -6.36 -23.50 6.46
N THR A 454 -5.46 -23.87 5.55
CA THR A 454 -5.17 -25.26 5.19
C THR A 454 -3.67 -25.49 5.23
N GLU A 455 -3.20 -26.30 6.18
CA GLU A 455 -1.79 -26.59 6.34
C GLU A 455 -1.50 -28.10 6.29
N ALA A 456 -0.25 -28.43 5.99
CA ALA A 456 0.23 -29.79 5.96
C ALA A 456 0.22 -30.43 7.36
N GLU A 457 0.29 -31.76 7.41
CA GLU A 457 0.42 -32.49 8.67
C GLU A 457 1.67 -32.01 9.45
N GLY A 458 1.49 -31.68 10.73
CA GLY A 458 2.55 -31.19 11.60
C GLY A 458 2.74 -29.67 11.56
N VAL A 459 2.04 -28.96 10.69
CA VAL A 459 2.04 -27.49 10.61
C VAL A 459 0.77 -26.95 11.23
N ASP A 460 0.89 -25.96 12.11
CA ASP A 460 -0.28 -25.36 12.77
C ASP A 460 -1.05 -24.42 11.82
N CYS A 461 -2.36 -24.59 11.70
CA CYS A 461 -3.21 -23.55 11.08
C CYS A 461 -3.23 -22.28 11.93
N PHE A 462 -3.36 -22.43 13.26
CA PHE A 462 -3.27 -21.34 14.24
C PHE A 462 -2.30 -21.73 15.35
N ARG A 463 -1.30 -20.88 15.60
CA ARG A 463 -0.38 -20.97 16.74
C ARG A 463 -0.54 -19.74 17.62
N ILE A 464 -1.19 -19.90 18.79
CA ILE A 464 -1.54 -18.77 19.67
C ILE A 464 -1.19 -19.15 21.13
N PRO A 465 0.08 -19.08 21.53
CA PRO A 465 0.52 -19.45 22.89
C PRO A 465 0.15 -18.43 23.96
N GLY A 466 -0.12 -17.18 23.56
CA GLY A 466 -0.33 -16.06 24.47
C GLY A 466 -1.74 -15.98 25.07
N ARG A 467 -1.99 -14.88 25.80
CA ARG A 467 -3.31 -14.52 26.34
C ARG A 467 -3.85 -13.35 25.55
N GLY A 468 -5.17 -13.26 25.37
CA GLY A 468 -5.72 -12.10 24.69
C GLY A 468 -7.22 -12.19 24.46
N SER A 469 -7.75 -11.19 23.81
CA SER A 469 -9.15 -11.13 23.38
C SER A 469 -9.21 -11.53 21.92
N LEU A 470 -9.82 -12.69 21.66
CA LEU A 470 -10.00 -13.25 20.31
C LEU A 470 -11.46 -13.56 20.07
N ALA A 471 -11.95 -13.32 18.88
CA ALA A 471 -13.23 -13.77 18.40
C ALA A 471 -13.04 -14.58 17.11
N PHE A 472 -13.68 -15.72 17.04
CA PHE A 472 -13.65 -16.61 15.88
C PHE A 472 -15.07 -16.95 15.44
N ALA A 473 -15.34 -16.88 14.15
CA ALA A 473 -16.59 -17.37 13.60
C ALA A 473 -16.39 -17.80 12.14
N ARG A 474 -17.01 -18.91 11.78
CA ARG A 474 -17.11 -19.44 10.42
C ARG A 474 -15.78 -19.63 9.68
N ASN A 475 -14.68 -19.84 10.42
CA ASN A 475 -13.41 -20.20 9.79
C ASN A 475 -13.41 -21.68 9.42
N VAL A 476 -12.86 -22.00 8.25
CA VAL A 476 -12.56 -23.39 7.83
C VAL A 476 -11.11 -23.67 8.14
N VAL A 477 -10.85 -24.67 8.98
CA VAL A 477 -9.50 -25.03 9.44
C VAL A 477 -9.22 -26.48 9.05
N ASN A 478 -8.30 -26.67 8.12
CA ASN A 478 -7.89 -27.99 7.64
C ASN A 478 -6.46 -28.24 8.13
N GLY A 479 -6.31 -28.82 9.31
CA GLY A 479 -5.03 -29.08 9.95
C GLY A 479 -5.12 -28.98 11.48
N THR A 480 -3.97 -28.95 12.13
CA THR A 480 -3.84 -28.81 13.58
C THR A 480 -3.76 -27.36 14.01
N SER A 481 -3.97 -27.07 15.29
CA SER A 481 -3.79 -25.76 15.87
C SER A 481 -3.36 -25.84 17.32
N THR A 482 -2.38 -25.06 17.70
CA THR A 482 -1.90 -24.92 19.07
C THR A 482 -2.39 -23.61 19.66
N VAL A 483 -3.36 -23.68 20.57
CA VAL A 483 -3.97 -22.51 21.20
C VAL A 483 -3.85 -22.59 22.72
N SER A 484 -3.46 -21.49 23.37
CA SER A 484 -3.34 -21.41 24.83
C SER A 484 -4.60 -21.91 25.55
N PRO A 485 -4.49 -22.70 26.64
CA PRO A 485 -5.63 -23.15 27.43
C PRO A 485 -6.51 -22.02 27.97
N ALA A 486 -5.93 -20.85 28.21
CA ALA A 486 -6.68 -19.67 28.64
C ALA A 486 -7.62 -19.12 27.54
N LEU A 487 -7.26 -19.30 26.27
CA LEU A 487 -8.08 -18.95 25.10
C LEU A 487 -9.06 -20.06 24.73
N ARG A 488 -8.69 -21.33 24.94
CA ARG A 488 -9.51 -22.50 24.64
C ARG A 488 -10.92 -22.42 25.24
N ARG A 489 -11.05 -21.95 26.49
CA ARG A 489 -12.36 -21.79 27.16
C ARG A 489 -13.28 -20.77 26.47
N ARG A 490 -12.75 -19.83 25.71
CA ARG A 490 -13.54 -18.87 24.93
C ARG A 490 -13.97 -19.47 23.61
N PHE A 491 -13.14 -20.32 23.01
CA PHE A 491 -13.51 -21.11 21.84
C PHE A 491 -14.68 -22.06 22.14
N GLU A 492 -14.64 -22.72 23.30
CA GLU A 492 -15.66 -23.68 23.74
C GLU A 492 -17.00 -23.01 24.17
N LYS A 493 -16.98 -21.75 24.59
CA LYS A 493 -18.14 -21.06 25.21
C LYS A 493 -18.95 -20.14 24.30
N GLY A 494 -18.76 -20.16 23.01
CA GLY A 494 -19.65 -19.41 22.11
C GLY A 494 -18.98 -18.45 21.13
N CYS A 495 -17.67 -18.52 20.96
CA CYS A 495 -17.00 -17.93 19.78
C CYS A 495 -17.10 -18.87 18.57
N VAL A 496 -17.59 -20.08 18.77
CA VAL A 496 -17.83 -21.12 17.77
C VAL A 496 -19.33 -21.33 17.73
N THR A 497 -19.99 -20.80 16.73
CA THR A 497 -21.39 -21.05 16.48
C THR A 497 -21.58 -22.32 15.67
N GLU A 498 -22.55 -23.03 16.09
CA GLU A 498 -23.16 -24.27 15.65
C GLU A 498 -22.93 -24.74 14.20
N LYS A 499 -23.09 -26.06 14.04
CA LYS A 499 -23.40 -26.85 12.82
C LYS A 499 -23.13 -26.13 11.48
N GLY A 500 -21.95 -26.31 10.99
CA GLY A 500 -21.48 -25.76 9.72
C GLY A 500 -20.12 -25.10 9.85
N ASP A 501 -19.74 -24.69 11.04
CA ASP A 501 -18.37 -24.27 11.33
C ASP A 501 -17.48 -25.51 11.43
N ASN A 502 -16.59 -25.70 10.47
CA ASN A 502 -15.61 -26.79 10.47
C ASN A 502 -14.58 -26.68 11.61
N LEU A 503 -14.76 -25.78 12.55
CA LEU A 503 -14.00 -25.71 13.80
C LEU A 503 -14.17 -26.95 14.71
N THR A 504 -15.13 -27.82 14.46
CA THR A 504 -15.20 -29.14 15.08
C THR A 504 -14.01 -30.05 14.74
N ARG A 505 -13.12 -29.63 13.80
CA ARG A 505 -11.86 -30.28 13.47
C ARG A 505 -10.63 -29.59 14.03
N LEU A 506 -10.76 -28.54 14.86
CA LEU A 506 -9.67 -28.05 15.65
C LEU A 506 -9.21 -29.17 16.62
N ALA A 507 -8.34 -30.04 16.15
CA ALA A 507 -7.60 -30.93 17.02
C ALA A 507 -6.65 -30.08 17.83
N VAL A 508 -7.10 -29.64 19.01
CA VAL A 508 -6.24 -28.93 19.95
C VAL A 508 -5.26 -29.95 20.50
N ALA A 509 -4.01 -29.86 20.08
CA ALA A 509 -2.97 -30.69 20.65
C ALA A 509 -2.91 -30.38 22.16
N GLU A 510 -3.19 -31.38 22.99
CA GLU A 510 -2.94 -31.29 24.41
C GLU A 510 -1.41 -31.23 24.59
N GLN A 511 -0.90 -30.10 25.09
CA GLN A 511 0.44 -30.12 25.66
C GLN A 511 0.35 -30.94 26.96
N VAL A 512 0.96 -32.11 26.94
CA VAL A 512 1.24 -32.94 28.14
C VAL A 512 2.35 -32.28 28.93
#